data_3945a2129e381554050e46cff6767f33
#
_entry.id   3945a2129e381554050e46cff6767f33
#
_cell.length_a   1.000
_cell.length_b   1.000
_cell.length_c   1.000
_cell.angle_alpha   90.00
_cell.angle_beta   90.00
_cell.angle_gamma   90.00
#
_symmetry.space_group_name_H-M   'P 1'
#
loop_
_entity.id
_entity.type
_entity.pdbx_description
1 polymer ?
#
loop_
_entity_poly.entity_id
_entity_poly.type
_entity_poly.pdbx_seq_one_letter_code
_entity_poly.pdbx_strand_id
1 'polypeptide(L)'
;MQKEKTVMAELDRIPTPHIDAKAGDFADLVLMPGDPLRAKYVAERYFEDARLVTSVRNVLGYTGTYKGKRVSVMASGMGLPSIGIYSYELYKFYGVEKIVRIGSAGAINENCKIMDIVLAEGACTTSRWAEMYKLSGTYAPTATWDLLYKTYTTALDLGTKVHVGNVVSTDAFYDDDTSAMDGWKKMGVLCAEMETAGLYMNAARLGKKALGIFTISDEIYSGRELSAYDRQTAFTEMMVLALETHLRDK
;
A
#
# COMPACT_ATOMS: atom_id res chain seq x y z
N MET A 1 -28.51 -6.14 16.97
CA MET A 1 -29.43 -6.68 15.93
C MET A 1 -29.12 -6.20 14.52
N GLN A 2 -29.18 -4.88 14.19
CA GLN A 2 -28.92 -4.45 12.78
C GLN A 2 -27.43 -4.58 12.38
N LYS A 3 -26.50 -4.26 13.28
CA LYS A 3 -25.04 -4.48 13.07
C LYS A 3 -24.71 -5.96 12.93
N GLU A 4 -25.28 -6.83 13.73
CA GLU A 4 -25.04 -8.28 13.66
C GLU A 4 -25.58 -8.90 12.36
N LYS A 5 -26.76 -8.47 11.90
CA LYS A 5 -27.30 -8.88 10.60
C LYS A 5 -26.44 -8.41 9.44
N THR A 6 -25.85 -7.22 9.53
CA THR A 6 -24.95 -6.68 8.50
C THR A 6 -23.63 -7.48 8.47
N VAL A 7 -23.05 -7.79 9.63
CA VAL A 7 -21.81 -8.60 9.74
C VAL A 7 -22.05 -10.01 9.20
N MET A 8 -23.17 -10.67 9.55
CA MET A 8 -23.50 -12.00 9.00
C MET A 8 -23.68 -11.96 7.48
N ALA A 9 -24.37 -10.94 6.92
CA ALA A 9 -24.54 -10.81 5.48
C ALA A 9 -23.23 -10.48 4.74
N GLU A 10 -22.22 -9.94 5.42
CA GLU A 10 -20.88 -9.72 4.87
C GLU A 10 -20.04 -11.01 4.89
N LEU A 11 -20.16 -11.83 5.94
CA LEU A 11 -19.51 -13.14 6.04
C LEU A 11 -20.05 -14.15 5.01
N ASP A 12 -21.33 -14.05 4.63
CA ASP A 12 -21.94 -14.89 3.60
C ASP A 12 -21.35 -14.64 2.19
N ARG A 13 -20.51 -13.61 2.02
CA ARG A 13 -19.79 -13.30 0.75
C ARG A 13 -18.36 -13.83 0.71
N ILE A 14 -17.90 -14.53 1.74
CA ILE A 14 -16.59 -15.18 1.76
C ILE A 14 -16.74 -16.65 1.29
N PRO A 15 -15.92 -17.11 0.30
CA PRO A 15 -14.88 -16.39 -0.40
C PRO A 15 -15.44 -15.33 -1.37
N THR A 16 -14.67 -14.26 -1.60
CA THR A 16 -15.03 -13.22 -2.59
C THR A 16 -14.57 -13.63 -3.99
N PRO A 17 -15.01 -12.93 -5.07
CA PRO A 17 -14.58 -13.27 -6.43
C PRO A 17 -13.08 -13.18 -6.69
N HIS A 18 -12.33 -12.44 -5.84
CA HIS A 18 -10.91 -12.18 -6.06
C HIS A 18 -10.01 -12.71 -4.93
N ILE A 19 -10.60 -13.19 -3.82
CA ILE A 19 -9.88 -13.71 -2.64
C ILE A 19 -10.60 -14.97 -2.17
N ASP A 20 -9.91 -16.13 -2.21
CA ASP A 20 -10.46 -17.43 -1.80
C ASP A 20 -10.13 -17.83 -0.34
N ALA A 21 -9.60 -16.89 0.44
CA ALA A 21 -9.35 -17.07 1.86
C ALA A 21 -10.66 -17.29 2.65
N LYS A 22 -10.55 -17.93 3.81
CA LYS A 22 -11.65 -18.11 4.75
C LYS A 22 -11.80 -16.92 5.68
N ALA A 23 -12.96 -16.78 6.30
CA ALA A 23 -13.16 -15.82 7.38
C ALA A 23 -12.12 -16.03 8.50
N GLY A 24 -11.48 -14.95 8.92
CA GLY A 24 -10.42 -14.97 9.93
C GLY A 24 -9.05 -15.41 9.43
N ASP A 25 -8.86 -15.70 8.14
CA ASP A 25 -7.54 -16.04 7.60
C ASP A 25 -6.58 -14.84 7.58
N PHE A 26 -7.08 -13.62 7.35
CA PHE A 26 -6.26 -12.42 7.40
C PHE A 26 -6.10 -11.87 8.82
N ALA A 27 -4.98 -11.21 9.08
CA ALA A 27 -4.74 -10.41 10.27
C ALA A 27 -5.38 -9.02 10.14
N ASP A 28 -5.47 -8.28 11.24
CA ASP A 28 -5.96 -6.89 11.24
C ASP A 28 -5.12 -5.96 10.39
N LEU A 29 -3.80 -6.24 10.27
CA LEU A 29 -2.89 -5.55 9.37
C LEU A 29 -2.54 -6.43 8.18
N VAL A 30 -2.63 -5.83 6.98
CA VAL A 30 -2.09 -6.40 5.73
C VAL A 30 -1.02 -5.47 5.18
N LEU A 31 0.18 -6.00 4.97
CA LEU A 31 1.19 -5.36 4.13
C LEU A 31 0.84 -5.61 2.66
N MET A 32 0.86 -4.58 1.83
CA MET A 32 0.33 -4.71 0.46
C MET A 32 1.33 -4.22 -0.59
N PRO A 33 2.24 -5.10 -1.08
CA PRO A 33 3.02 -4.82 -2.27
C PRO A 33 2.16 -4.92 -3.55
N GLY A 34 2.59 -4.28 -4.64
CA GLY A 34 1.98 -4.52 -5.96
C GLY A 34 2.29 -5.91 -6.52
N ASP A 35 3.52 -6.35 -6.34
CA ASP A 35 4.09 -7.57 -6.90
C ASP A 35 3.78 -8.82 -6.03
N PRO A 36 3.14 -9.87 -6.61
CA PRO A 36 2.89 -11.13 -5.89
C PRO A 36 4.15 -11.85 -5.39
N LEU A 37 5.25 -11.76 -6.14
CA LEU A 37 6.52 -12.37 -5.71
C LEU A 37 7.15 -11.61 -4.54
N ARG A 38 6.91 -10.29 -4.44
CA ARG A 38 7.31 -9.52 -3.25
C ARG A 38 6.44 -9.91 -2.04
N ALA A 39 5.15 -10.16 -2.21
CA ALA A 39 4.31 -10.69 -1.13
C ALA A 39 4.83 -12.04 -0.61
N LYS A 40 5.19 -12.94 -1.53
CA LYS A 40 5.83 -14.22 -1.20
C LYS A 40 7.17 -14.02 -0.48
N TYR A 41 8.03 -13.14 -0.99
CA TYR A 41 9.33 -12.85 -0.39
C TYR A 41 9.20 -12.34 1.05
N VAL A 42 8.26 -11.40 1.31
CA VAL A 42 8.01 -10.89 2.67
C VAL A 42 7.57 -12.02 3.60
N ALA A 43 6.64 -12.86 3.17
CA ALA A 43 6.14 -13.99 3.96
C ALA A 43 7.27 -14.98 4.29
N GLU A 44 8.03 -15.43 3.29
CA GLU A 44 9.10 -16.42 3.47
C GLU A 44 10.29 -15.89 4.27
N ARG A 45 10.58 -14.58 4.19
CA ARG A 45 11.75 -13.97 4.81
C ARG A 45 11.51 -13.54 6.25
N TYR A 46 10.29 -13.08 6.56
CA TYR A 46 10.04 -12.37 7.82
C TYR A 46 8.98 -13.03 8.69
N PHE A 47 8.07 -13.85 8.15
CA PHE A 47 7.00 -14.43 8.95
C PHE A 47 7.40 -15.79 9.51
N GLU A 48 7.06 -16.02 10.76
CA GLU A 48 7.01 -17.33 11.38
C GLU A 48 5.65 -17.97 10.99
N ASP A 49 5.67 -19.30 10.71
CA ASP A 49 4.49 -20.09 10.34
C ASP A 49 3.66 -19.49 9.18
N ALA A 50 4.36 -18.92 8.18
CA ALA A 50 3.73 -18.32 7.02
C ALA A 50 2.86 -19.33 6.25
N ARG A 51 1.58 -19.03 6.09
CA ARG A 51 0.61 -19.85 5.37
C ARG A 51 0.02 -19.08 4.19
N LEU A 52 0.03 -19.66 2.99
CA LEU A 52 -0.70 -19.13 1.84
C LEU A 52 -2.21 -19.21 2.12
N VAL A 53 -2.90 -18.09 2.05
CA VAL A 53 -4.34 -17.99 2.35
C VAL A 53 -5.19 -17.69 1.12
N THR A 54 -4.57 -17.15 0.06
CA THR A 54 -5.21 -16.92 -1.24
C THR A 54 -4.20 -16.91 -2.37
N SER A 55 -4.62 -17.38 -3.55
CA SER A 55 -3.82 -17.38 -4.78
C SER A 55 -4.62 -17.09 -6.04
N VAL A 56 -5.87 -16.64 -5.89
CA VAL A 56 -6.75 -16.30 -7.01
C VAL A 56 -6.08 -15.29 -7.93
N ARG A 57 -6.11 -15.55 -9.24
CA ARG A 57 -5.46 -14.73 -10.28
C ARG A 57 -3.95 -14.55 -10.08
N ASN A 58 -3.33 -15.46 -9.32
CA ASN A 58 -1.92 -15.39 -8.90
C ASN A 58 -1.60 -14.15 -8.02
N VAL A 59 -2.61 -13.53 -7.44
CA VAL A 59 -2.44 -12.48 -6.43
C VAL A 59 -2.28 -13.15 -5.07
N LEU A 60 -1.01 -13.38 -4.70
CA LEU A 60 -0.66 -14.19 -3.55
C LEU A 60 -0.90 -13.42 -2.24
N GLY A 61 -1.53 -14.10 -1.27
CA GLY A 61 -1.72 -13.61 0.08
C GLY A 61 -1.30 -14.63 1.13
N TYR A 62 -0.56 -14.18 2.14
CA TYR A 62 -0.04 -15.02 3.22
C TYR A 62 -0.39 -14.42 4.58
N THR A 63 -0.51 -15.27 5.58
CA THR A 63 -0.64 -14.90 6.99
C THR A 63 0.31 -15.72 7.83
N GLY A 64 0.93 -15.09 8.80
CA GLY A 64 1.84 -15.68 9.77
C GLY A 64 2.00 -14.77 10.97
N THR A 65 3.13 -14.86 11.65
CA THR A 65 3.48 -13.97 12.77
C THR A 65 4.84 -13.32 12.52
N TYR A 66 5.00 -12.11 13.03
CA TYR A 66 6.27 -11.42 13.09
C TYR A 66 6.57 -11.05 14.54
N LYS A 67 7.62 -11.64 15.11
CA LYS A 67 7.98 -11.49 16.53
C LYS A 67 6.76 -11.74 17.46
N GLY A 68 6.02 -12.81 17.18
CA GLY A 68 4.85 -13.24 17.95
C GLY A 68 3.55 -12.44 17.67
N LYS A 69 3.56 -11.44 16.81
CA LYS A 69 2.37 -10.66 16.44
C LYS A 69 1.86 -11.08 15.07
N ARG A 70 0.55 -11.37 14.98
CA ARG A 70 -0.09 -11.81 13.74
C ARG A 70 -0.10 -10.71 12.69
N VAL A 71 0.30 -11.06 11.47
CA VAL A 71 0.40 -10.14 10.33
C VAL A 71 0.09 -10.88 9.03
N SER A 72 -0.45 -10.16 8.06
CA SER A 72 -0.65 -10.67 6.70
C SER A 72 0.11 -9.84 5.67
N VAL A 73 0.41 -10.45 4.55
CA VAL A 73 0.87 -9.76 3.35
C VAL A 73 0.06 -10.27 2.17
N MET A 74 -0.39 -9.37 1.30
CA MET A 74 -1.12 -9.73 0.09
C MET A 74 -0.80 -8.73 -1.02
N ALA A 75 -0.54 -9.22 -2.22
CA ALA A 75 -0.32 -8.35 -3.37
C ALA A 75 -1.60 -7.59 -3.77
N SER A 76 -1.41 -6.44 -4.41
CA SER A 76 -2.52 -5.64 -4.97
C SER A 76 -2.61 -5.70 -6.49
N GLY A 77 -1.59 -6.20 -7.18
CA GLY A 77 -1.40 -5.88 -8.60
C GLY A 77 -1.03 -4.42 -8.79
N MET A 78 -1.17 -3.90 -10.00
CA MET A 78 -0.82 -2.52 -10.38
C MET A 78 -2.06 -1.70 -10.74
N GLY A 79 -2.03 -0.42 -10.38
CA GLY A 79 -3.03 0.59 -10.72
C GLY A 79 -4.21 0.67 -9.75
N LEU A 80 -4.87 1.85 -9.77
CA LEU A 80 -6.01 2.14 -8.89
C LEU A 80 -7.14 1.10 -8.99
N PRO A 81 -7.55 0.61 -10.19
CA PRO A 81 -8.60 -0.39 -10.27
C PRO A 81 -8.24 -1.70 -9.55
N SER A 82 -6.98 -2.13 -9.63
CA SER A 82 -6.54 -3.37 -9.01
C SER A 82 -6.53 -3.26 -7.48
N ILE A 83 -5.81 -2.29 -6.92
CA ILE A 83 -5.81 -2.09 -5.46
C ILE A 83 -7.20 -1.75 -4.93
N GLY A 84 -8.01 -1.08 -5.74
CA GLY A 84 -9.41 -0.76 -5.43
C GLY A 84 -10.24 -2.01 -5.14
N ILE A 85 -10.06 -3.08 -5.89
CA ILE A 85 -10.73 -4.37 -5.67
C ILE A 85 -10.22 -5.00 -4.37
N TYR A 86 -8.92 -5.27 -4.29
CA TYR A 86 -8.36 -6.07 -3.19
C TYR A 86 -8.46 -5.35 -1.85
N SER A 87 -8.18 -4.06 -1.77
CA SER A 87 -8.32 -3.30 -0.52
C SER A 87 -9.78 -3.21 -0.06
N TYR A 88 -10.72 -3.05 -1.01
CA TYR A 88 -12.14 -3.05 -0.67
C TYR A 88 -12.59 -4.38 -0.08
N GLU A 89 -12.24 -5.51 -0.73
CA GLU A 89 -12.62 -6.84 -0.25
C GLU A 89 -12.02 -7.15 1.11
N LEU A 90 -10.73 -6.86 1.32
CA LEU A 90 -10.05 -7.06 2.59
C LEU A 90 -10.70 -6.25 3.73
N TYR A 91 -10.97 -4.97 3.50
CA TYR A 91 -11.60 -4.11 4.51
C TYR A 91 -13.06 -4.50 4.78
N LYS A 92 -13.82 -4.80 3.72
CA LYS A 92 -15.26 -4.95 3.80
C LYS A 92 -15.68 -6.33 4.30
N PHE A 93 -14.97 -7.38 3.84
CA PHE A 93 -15.41 -8.76 4.05
C PHE A 93 -14.48 -9.55 4.96
N TYR A 94 -13.18 -9.30 4.94
CA TYR A 94 -12.19 -10.11 5.68
C TYR A 94 -11.79 -9.51 7.03
N GLY A 95 -12.42 -8.42 7.47
CA GLY A 95 -12.18 -7.84 8.80
C GLY A 95 -10.82 -7.13 8.94
N VAL A 96 -10.14 -6.85 7.84
CA VAL A 96 -8.88 -6.08 7.86
C VAL A 96 -9.15 -4.66 8.33
N GLU A 97 -8.35 -4.17 9.27
CA GLU A 97 -8.48 -2.83 9.84
C GLU A 97 -7.47 -1.84 9.25
N LYS A 98 -6.31 -2.35 8.83
CA LYS A 98 -5.19 -1.53 8.37
C LYS A 98 -4.56 -2.16 7.14
N ILE A 99 -4.28 -1.35 6.12
CA ILE A 99 -3.44 -1.76 4.99
C ILE A 99 -2.27 -0.79 4.91
N VAL A 100 -1.04 -1.34 4.94
CA VAL A 100 0.18 -0.60 4.69
C VAL A 100 0.71 -1.04 3.34
N ARG A 101 0.60 -0.15 2.34
CA ARG A 101 1.20 -0.38 1.03
C ARG A 101 2.72 -0.29 1.14
N ILE A 102 3.43 -1.30 0.65
CA ILE A 102 4.89 -1.38 0.58
C ILE A 102 5.30 -1.47 -0.88
N GLY A 103 5.47 -0.31 -1.51
CA GLY A 103 5.62 -0.17 -2.96
C GLY A 103 6.99 0.31 -3.42
N SER A 104 7.18 0.31 -4.75
CA SER A 104 8.21 1.07 -5.44
C SER A 104 7.62 2.35 -6.01
N ALA A 105 8.43 3.38 -6.18
CA ALA A 105 8.02 4.64 -6.78
C ALA A 105 9.18 5.30 -7.55
N GLY A 106 8.83 6.04 -8.60
CA GLY A 106 9.77 6.87 -9.35
C GLY A 106 9.91 8.26 -8.72
N ALA A 107 11.14 8.68 -8.39
CA ALA A 107 11.39 10.00 -7.80
C ALA A 107 11.09 11.11 -8.81
N ILE A 108 10.24 12.07 -8.40
CA ILE A 108 10.00 13.34 -9.09
C ILE A 108 10.88 14.44 -8.49
N ASN A 109 11.02 14.43 -7.16
CA ASN A 109 11.79 15.39 -6.41
C ASN A 109 13.28 15.01 -6.41
N GLU A 110 14.15 15.98 -6.67
CA GLU A 110 15.60 15.77 -6.75
C GLU A 110 16.25 15.40 -5.41
N ASN A 111 15.58 15.65 -4.28
CA ASN A 111 16.06 15.25 -2.96
C ASN A 111 15.78 13.77 -2.66
N CYS A 112 14.91 13.12 -3.42
CA CYS A 112 14.65 11.68 -3.30
C CYS A 112 15.56 10.92 -4.25
N LYS A 113 16.35 9.99 -3.70
CA LYS A 113 17.31 9.18 -4.45
C LYS A 113 16.93 7.72 -4.45
N ILE A 114 17.46 6.96 -5.41
CA ILE A 114 17.31 5.49 -5.42
C ILE A 114 17.64 4.95 -4.04
N MET A 115 16.79 4.04 -3.55
CA MET A 115 16.78 3.42 -2.23
C MET A 115 16.31 4.32 -1.07
N ASP A 116 16.08 5.63 -1.26
CA ASP A 116 15.42 6.44 -0.23
C ASP A 116 13.98 5.94 0.02
N ILE A 117 13.52 6.12 1.27
CA ILE A 117 12.16 5.75 1.67
C ILE A 117 11.27 6.99 1.71
N VAL A 118 10.07 6.87 1.13
CA VAL A 118 9.03 7.90 1.16
C VAL A 118 7.82 7.40 1.93
N LEU A 119 7.34 8.19 2.87
CA LEU A 119 6.05 8.02 3.55
C LEU A 119 5.05 8.96 2.90
N ALA A 120 4.01 8.42 2.29
CA ALA A 120 3.01 9.21 1.58
C ALA A 120 2.01 9.85 2.55
N GLU A 121 2.20 11.13 2.86
CA GLU A 121 1.26 11.91 3.67
C GLU A 121 -0.06 12.13 2.93
N GLY A 122 0.02 12.54 1.67
CA GLY A 122 -1.11 12.70 0.77
C GLY A 122 -0.83 12.05 -0.59
N ALA A 123 -1.87 11.63 -1.27
CA ALA A 123 -1.78 11.04 -2.59
C ALA A 123 -2.57 11.85 -3.62
N CYS A 124 -1.89 12.74 -4.34
CA CYS A 124 -2.44 13.34 -5.55
C CYS A 124 -2.77 12.24 -6.56
N THR A 125 -3.59 12.54 -7.56
CA THR A 125 -3.86 11.56 -8.62
C THR A 125 -4.24 12.21 -9.93
N THR A 126 -3.88 11.55 -11.04
CA THR A 126 -4.37 11.85 -12.38
C THR A 126 -5.70 11.12 -12.67
N SER A 127 -6.08 10.17 -11.81
CA SER A 127 -7.26 9.36 -11.98
C SER A 127 -8.55 10.11 -11.62
N ARG A 128 -9.62 9.75 -12.32
CA ARG A 128 -10.99 10.20 -12.00
C ARG A 128 -11.69 9.28 -10.98
N TRP A 129 -10.95 8.45 -10.26
CA TRP A 129 -11.50 7.48 -9.29
C TRP A 129 -12.49 8.08 -8.29
N ALA A 130 -12.22 9.29 -7.79
CA ALA A 130 -13.09 9.95 -6.82
C ALA A 130 -14.48 10.30 -7.35
N GLU A 131 -14.69 10.37 -8.66
CA GLU A 131 -15.99 10.71 -9.26
C GLU A 131 -17.07 9.67 -8.92
N MET A 132 -16.70 8.39 -8.71
CA MET A 132 -17.63 7.35 -8.29
C MET A 132 -18.32 7.66 -6.96
N TYR A 133 -17.70 8.46 -6.10
CA TYR A 133 -18.26 8.86 -4.79
C TYR A 133 -19.25 10.01 -4.88
N LYS A 134 -19.37 10.66 -6.04
CA LYS A 134 -20.31 11.78 -6.31
C LYS A 134 -20.22 12.92 -5.29
N LEU A 135 -19.00 13.27 -4.91
CA LEU A 135 -18.74 14.39 -3.99
C LEU A 135 -18.93 15.71 -4.74
N SER A 136 -19.42 16.74 -4.03
CA SER A 136 -19.59 18.11 -4.57
C SER A 136 -18.28 18.92 -4.53
N GLY A 137 -17.12 18.29 -4.78
CA GLY A 137 -15.81 18.93 -4.71
C GLY A 137 -14.69 17.94 -4.93
N THR A 138 -13.44 18.37 -4.70
CA THR A 138 -12.24 17.53 -4.80
C THR A 138 -11.93 16.92 -3.45
N TYR A 139 -11.79 15.59 -3.43
CA TYR A 139 -11.33 14.86 -2.23
C TYR A 139 -9.81 14.88 -2.15
N ALA A 140 -9.26 15.08 -0.95
CA ALA A 140 -7.83 14.97 -0.67
C ALA A 140 -7.53 13.61 -0.02
N PRO A 141 -7.01 12.64 -0.77
CA PRO A 141 -6.63 11.34 -0.22
C PRO A 141 -5.40 11.50 0.70
N THR A 142 -5.56 11.20 1.98
CA THR A 142 -4.50 11.34 2.98
C THR A 142 -4.28 10.04 3.75
N ALA A 143 -3.05 9.84 4.21
CA ALA A 143 -2.71 8.76 5.12
C ALA A 143 -3.48 8.87 6.45
N THR A 144 -3.66 7.74 7.11
CA THR A 144 -4.13 7.75 8.50
C THR A 144 -3.02 8.27 9.41
N TRP A 145 -3.28 9.37 10.08
CA TRP A 145 -2.28 10.11 10.85
C TRP A 145 -1.54 9.25 11.87
N ASP A 146 -2.24 8.43 12.64
CA ASP A 146 -1.60 7.58 13.66
C ASP A 146 -0.65 6.53 13.06
N LEU A 147 -0.97 5.98 11.87
CA LEU A 147 -0.05 5.09 11.16
C LEU A 147 1.17 5.85 10.63
N LEU A 148 0.97 6.99 10.00
CA LEU A 148 2.05 7.83 9.49
C LEU A 148 3.00 8.25 10.61
N TYR A 149 2.46 8.78 11.72
CA TYR A 149 3.25 9.23 12.85
C TYR A 149 4.04 8.10 13.52
N LYS A 150 3.39 6.95 13.73
CA LYS A 150 4.09 5.75 14.25
C LYS A 150 5.20 5.29 13.33
N THR A 151 4.96 5.25 12.02
CA THR A 151 5.97 4.83 11.04
C THR A 151 7.14 5.80 11.04
N TYR A 152 6.87 7.11 11.06
CA TYR A 152 7.90 8.13 11.12
C TYR A 152 8.76 8.00 12.40
N THR A 153 8.13 7.85 13.56
CA THR A 153 8.88 7.68 14.82
C THR A 153 9.64 6.36 14.88
N THR A 154 9.09 5.30 14.27
CA THR A 154 9.80 4.03 14.12
C THR A 154 11.04 4.18 13.25
N ALA A 155 10.93 4.93 12.13
CA ALA A 155 12.08 5.21 11.27
C ALA A 155 13.19 5.96 12.01
N LEU A 156 12.84 6.96 12.85
CA LEU A 156 13.81 7.67 13.69
C LEU A 156 14.57 6.72 14.64
N ASP A 157 13.84 5.83 15.31
CA ASP A 157 14.44 4.88 16.25
C ASP A 157 15.32 3.81 15.57
N LEU A 158 14.99 3.46 14.31
CA LEU A 158 15.81 2.56 13.50
C LEU A 158 16.98 3.25 12.80
N GLY A 159 17.06 4.59 12.85
CA GLY A 159 18.04 5.36 12.09
C GLY A 159 17.79 5.36 10.58
N THR A 160 16.58 4.99 10.15
CA THR A 160 16.17 4.95 8.75
C THR A 160 15.81 6.35 8.27
N LYS A 161 16.48 6.83 7.22
CA LYS A 161 16.15 8.11 6.59
C LYS A 161 14.84 7.97 5.80
N VAL A 162 13.88 8.85 6.09
CA VAL A 162 12.60 8.90 5.37
C VAL A 162 12.27 10.32 4.92
N HIS A 163 11.61 10.42 3.76
CA HIS A 163 10.96 11.63 3.30
C HIS A 163 9.45 11.51 3.58
N VAL A 164 8.81 12.59 4.04
CA VAL A 164 7.36 12.63 4.26
C VAL A 164 6.77 13.72 3.39
N GLY A 165 5.72 13.40 2.63
CA GLY A 165 5.05 14.37 1.78
C GLY A 165 4.12 13.74 0.75
N ASN A 166 3.68 14.57 -0.20
CA ASN A 166 2.75 14.13 -1.22
C ASN A 166 3.42 13.23 -2.27
N VAL A 167 2.68 12.21 -2.68
CA VAL A 167 2.98 11.40 -3.87
C VAL A 167 1.91 11.61 -4.93
N VAL A 168 2.12 11.14 -6.15
CA VAL A 168 1.07 11.14 -7.18
C VAL A 168 0.82 9.73 -7.68
N SER A 169 -0.44 9.30 -7.63
CA SER A 169 -0.92 8.04 -8.22
C SER A 169 -1.38 8.32 -9.66
N THR A 170 -0.71 7.69 -10.63
CA THR A 170 -1.01 7.84 -12.07
C THR A 170 -1.74 6.62 -12.62
N ASP A 171 -2.61 6.82 -13.62
CA ASP A 171 -3.29 5.72 -14.31
C ASP A 171 -2.44 5.12 -15.44
N ALA A 172 -1.47 5.89 -15.96
CA ALA A 172 -0.56 5.46 -17.01
C ALA A 172 0.89 5.41 -16.51
N PHE A 173 1.59 4.32 -16.82
CA PHE A 173 3.03 4.20 -16.58
C PHE A 173 3.82 4.78 -17.77
N TYR A 174 3.36 4.51 -18.99
CA TYR A 174 3.92 5.09 -20.20
C TYR A 174 3.05 6.26 -20.63
N ASP A 175 3.60 7.46 -20.57
CA ASP A 175 2.95 8.72 -20.97
C ASP A 175 3.64 9.29 -22.21
N ASP A 176 2.85 9.69 -23.19
CA ASP A 176 3.36 10.33 -24.41
C ASP A 176 3.87 11.75 -24.14
N ASP A 177 3.36 12.39 -23.07
CA ASP A 177 3.83 13.69 -22.62
C ASP A 177 5.02 13.55 -21.66
N THR A 178 6.22 13.74 -22.17
CA THR A 178 7.46 13.68 -21.37
C THR A 178 7.55 14.75 -20.28
N SER A 179 6.70 15.78 -20.33
CA SER A 179 6.60 16.85 -19.31
C SER A 179 5.48 16.62 -18.28
N ALA A 180 4.75 15.51 -18.35
CA ALA A 180 3.60 15.24 -17.49
C ALA A 180 3.90 15.35 -15.98
N MET A 181 5.15 15.08 -15.57
CA MET A 181 5.58 15.18 -14.18
C MET A 181 6.06 16.57 -13.75
N ASP A 182 6.28 17.51 -14.67
CA ASP A 182 6.85 18.83 -14.35
C ASP A 182 5.96 19.68 -13.46
N GLY A 183 4.65 19.60 -13.66
CA GLY A 183 3.66 20.26 -12.81
C GLY A 183 3.71 19.74 -11.37
N TRP A 184 3.79 18.44 -11.20
CA TRP A 184 3.89 17.79 -9.90
C TRP A 184 5.21 18.11 -9.19
N LYS A 185 6.32 18.14 -9.93
CA LYS A 185 7.63 18.58 -9.42
C LYS A 185 7.58 20.00 -8.87
N LYS A 186 6.97 20.95 -9.60
CA LYS A 186 6.79 22.34 -9.16
C LYS A 186 5.95 22.46 -7.89
N MET A 187 5.00 21.55 -7.68
CA MET A 187 4.17 21.47 -6.47
C MET A 187 4.84 20.72 -5.31
N GLY A 188 6.09 20.27 -5.46
CA GLY A 188 6.85 19.60 -4.41
C GLY A 188 6.46 18.14 -4.18
N VAL A 189 5.76 17.50 -5.12
CA VAL A 189 5.44 16.07 -5.04
C VAL A 189 6.72 15.26 -5.08
N LEU A 190 6.85 14.27 -4.19
CA LEU A 190 8.08 13.53 -3.97
C LEU A 190 8.32 12.46 -5.04
N CYS A 191 7.31 11.66 -5.34
CA CYS A 191 7.43 10.54 -6.26
C CYS A 191 6.09 10.18 -6.92
N ALA A 192 6.17 9.43 -8.03
CA ALA A 192 5.03 8.85 -8.73
C ALA A 192 4.90 7.35 -8.45
N GLU A 193 3.67 6.89 -8.28
CA GLU A 193 3.26 5.49 -8.14
C GLU A 193 1.84 5.34 -8.72
N MET A 194 1.14 4.24 -8.52
CA MET A 194 -0.10 3.99 -9.26
C MET A 194 -1.31 3.59 -8.39
N GLU A 195 -1.25 3.60 -7.05
CA GLU A 195 -2.27 2.95 -6.22
C GLU A 195 -2.73 3.70 -4.97
N THR A 196 -1.88 4.52 -4.38
CA THR A 196 -2.10 5.05 -3.02
C THR A 196 -3.37 5.89 -2.89
N ALA A 197 -3.69 6.69 -3.90
CA ALA A 197 -4.92 7.48 -3.89
C ALA A 197 -6.17 6.59 -3.77
N GLY A 198 -6.23 5.48 -4.51
CA GLY A 198 -7.34 4.51 -4.42
C GLY A 198 -7.41 3.82 -3.08
N LEU A 199 -6.26 3.42 -2.52
CA LEU A 199 -6.18 2.82 -1.19
C LEU A 199 -6.69 3.78 -0.11
N TYR A 200 -6.23 5.03 -0.12
CA TYR A 200 -6.65 6.04 0.88
C TYR A 200 -8.14 6.35 0.78
N MET A 201 -8.68 6.46 -0.44
CA MET A 201 -10.11 6.67 -0.63
C MET A 201 -10.95 5.49 -0.14
N ASN A 202 -10.53 4.24 -0.41
CA ASN A 202 -11.23 3.06 0.11
C ASN A 202 -11.18 2.99 1.64
N ALA A 203 -10.03 3.26 2.24
CA ALA A 203 -9.87 3.29 3.69
C ALA A 203 -10.80 4.34 4.31
N ALA A 204 -10.77 5.57 3.81
CA ALA A 204 -11.64 6.65 4.29
C ALA A 204 -13.12 6.30 4.16
N ARG A 205 -13.54 5.78 2.98
CA ARG A 205 -14.93 5.41 2.70
C ARG A 205 -15.46 4.32 3.62
N LEU A 206 -14.60 3.40 4.06
CA LEU A 206 -14.96 2.25 4.90
C LEU A 206 -14.63 2.46 6.39
N GLY A 207 -14.11 3.64 6.79
CA GLY A 207 -13.71 3.93 8.16
C GLY A 207 -12.51 3.08 8.62
N LYS A 208 -11.59 2.77 7.71
CA LYS A 208 -10.41 1.94 7.90
C LYS A 208 -9.14 2.78 7.83
N LYS A 209 -7.97 2.17 8.04
CA LYS A 209 -6.68 2.83 8.11
C LYS A 209 -5.77 2.44 6.95
N ALA A 210 -5.04 3.42 6.41
CA ALA A 210 -4.09 3.20 5.32
C ALA A 210 -2.85 4.07 5.44
N LEU A 211 -1.72 3.54 4.93
CA LEU A 211 -0.46 4.25 4.74
C LEU A 211 0.25 3.69 3.51
N GLY A 212 0.86 4.57 2.70
CA GLY A 212 1.81 4.20 1.64
C GLY A 212 3.24 4.43 2.11
N ILE A 213 4.08 3.41 1.97
CA ILE A 213 5.53 3.45 2.19
C ILE A 213 6.18 3.00 0.89
N PHE A 214 7.13 3.76 0.38
CA PHE A 214 7.78 3.48 -0.90
C PHE A 214 9.29 3.47 -0.76
N THR A 215 9.94 2.54 -1.46
CA THR A 215 11.35 2.68 -1.79
C THR A 215 11.46 3.25 -3.19
N ILE A 216 12.26 4.28 -3.36
CA ILE A 216 12.55 4.86 -4.68
C ILE A 216 13.31 3.83 -5.52
N SER A 217 12.73 3.42 -6.63
CA SER A 217 13.28 2.44 -7.56
C SER A 217 13.93 3.06 -8.78
N ASP A 218 13.53 4.28 -9.12
CA ASP A 218 14.01 5.02 -10.27
C ASP A 218 13.93 6.53 -10.05
N GLU A 219 14.74 7.27 -10.77
CA GLU A 219 14.74 8.73 -10.79
C GLU A 219 14.28 9.18 -12.17
N ILE A 220 13.03 9.67 -12.28
CA ILE A 220 12.36 9.94 -13.56
C ILE A 220 13.18 10.88 -14.46
N TYR A 221 13.80 11.92 -13.91
CA TYR A 221 14.55 12.93 -14.68
C TYR A 221 15.98 12.53 -15.00
N SER A 222 16.61 11.64 -14.26
CA SER A 222 17.98 11.19 -14.53
C SER A 222 18.02 9.90 -15.35
N GLY A 223 16.90 9.19 -15.46
CA GLY A 223 16.79 7.90 -16.14
C GLY A 223 17.53 6.77 -15.43
N ARG A 224 17.97 6.96 -14.18
CA ARG A 224 18.55 5.90 -13.37
C ARG A 224 17.45 5.02 -12.80
N GLU A 225 17.61 3.70 -12.87
CA GLU A 225 16.62 2.74 -12.36
C GLU A 225 17.27 1.47 -11.82
N LEU A 226 16.55 0.80 -10.91
CA LEU A 226 16.90 -0.53 -10.40
C LEU A 226 16.38 -1.62 -11.34
N SER A 227 17.09 -2.76 -11.37
CA SER A 227 16.63 -3.94 -12.08
C SER A 227 15.30 -4.48 -11.52
N ALA A 228 14.57 -5.29 -12.30
CA ALA A 228 13.35 -5.95 -11.84
C ALA A 228 13.62 -6.86 -10.62
N TYR A 229 14.77 -7.52 -10.58
CA TYR A 229 15.19 -8.37 -9.47
C TYR A 229 15.41 -7.55 -8.19
N ASP A 230 16.10 -6.40 -8.29
CA ASP A 230 16.34 -5.53 -7.14
C ASP A 230 15.02 -4.94 -6.62
N ARG A 231 14.10 -4.56 -7.50
CA ARG A 231 12.75 -4.10 -7.11
C ARG A 231 11.96 -5.16 -6.33
N GLN A 232 12.21 -6.45 -6.55
CA GLN A 232 11.57 -7.55 -5.82
C GLN A 232 12.19 -7.78 -4.44
N THR A 233 13.53 -7.70 -4.30
CA THR A 233 14.28 -8.26 -3.16
C THR A 233 15.06 -7.23 -2.34
N ALA A 234 15.41 -6.06 -2.89
CA ALA A 234 16.30 -5.11 -2.24
C ALA A 234 15.59 -4.14 -1.26
N PHE A 235 14.27 -4.07 -1.27
CA PHE A 235 13.51 -3.11 -0.44
C PHE A 235 13.33 -3.55 1.02
N THR A 236 14.36 -4.18 1.58
CA THR A 236 14.32 -4.79 2.92
C THR A 236 14.09 -3.77 4.03
N GLU A 237 14.69 -2.59 3.92
CA GLU A 237 14.56 -1.52 4.93
C GLU A 237 13.11 -1.03 5.07
N MET A 238 12.41 -0.82 3.94
CA MET A 238 10.99 -0.49 3.93
C MET A 238 10.13 -1.60 4.55
N MET A 239 10.41 -2.87 4.24
CA MET A 239 9.68 -4.01 4.77
C MET A 239 9.85 -4.12 6.29
N VAL A 240 11.09 -3.99 6.77
CA VAL A 240 11.40 -3.97 8.21
C VAL A 240 10.73 -2.79 8.90
N LEU A 241 10.79 -1.59 8.32
CA LEU A 241 10.12 -0.41 8.88
C LEU A 241 8.61 -0.64 9.06
N ALA A 242 7.94 -1.21 8.06
CA ALA A 242 6.52 -1.52 8.15
C ALA A 242 6.20 -2.56 9.24
N LEU A 243 7.02 -3.60 9.35
CA LEU A 243 6.87 -4.67 10.35
C LEU A 243 7.15 -4.18 11.78
N GLU A 244 8.23 -3.40 11.99
CA GLU A 244 8.55 -2.82 13.30
C GLU A 244 7.48 -1.80 13.74
N THR A 245 6.91 -1.03 12.79
CA THR A 245 5.77 -0.16 13.07
C THR A 245 4.56 -0.95 13.59
N HIS A 246 4.30 -2.12 12.99
CA HIS A 246 3.19 -2.99 13.43
C HIS A 246 3.35 -3.45 14.88
N LEU A 247 4.56 -3.71 15.35
CA LEU A 247 4.80 -4.11 16.75
C LEU A 247 4.40 -3.04 17.76
N ARG A 248 4.41 -1.76 17.37
CA ARG A 248 4.04 -0.62 18.23
C ARG A 248 2.54 -0.38 18.33
N ASP A 249 1.74 -1.08 17.54
CA ASP A 249 0.29 -1.04 17.68
C ASP A 249 -0.14 -1.84 18.93
N LYS A 250 -0.89 -1.20 19.80
CA LYS A 250 -1.47 -1.83 20.97
C LYS A 250 -2.75 -2.56 20.61
#